data_7e1322fa171222dc6fb8beee8ff14338
#
_entry.id   7e1322fa171222dc6fb8beee8ff14338
#
_cell.length_a   1.000
_cell.length_b   1.000
_cell.length_c   1.000
_cell.angle_alpha   90.00
_cell.angle_beta   90.00
_cell.angle_gamma   90.00
#
_symmetry.space_group_name_H-M   'P 1'
#
loop_
_entity.id
_entity.type
_entity.pdbx_description
1 polymer ?
#
loop_
_entity_poly.entity_id
_entity_poly.type
_entity_poly.pdbx_seq_one_letter_code
_entity_poly.pdbx_strand_id
1 'polypeptide(L)'
;MSPSASPKNLAILVHDDVEVLDFCGPFEAFGVTGDDGQAHFNVFTVADEARVVRANTGMLIQPNHTIDDCPPLSMLLVPGGNTR
;
A
#
# COMPACT_ATOMS: atom_id res chain seq x y z
N MET A 1 2.18 15.43 -23.55
CA MET A 1 2.04 14.76 -22.28
C MET A 1 2.97 15.38 -21.25
N SER A 2 2.62 15.28 -20.07
CA SER A 2 3.58 15.67 -19.08
C SER A 2 4.59 14.56 -18.97
N PRO A 3 5.66 14.69 -19.66
CA PRO A 3 6.62 13.61 -19.70
C PRO A 3 7.21 13.34 -18.35
N SER A 4 7.16 14.34 -17.54
CA SER A 4 7.84 14.24 -16.28
C SER A 4 6.92 13.78 -15.16
N ALA A 5 5.71 13.39 -15.50
CA ALA A 5 4.81 12.96 -14.47
C ALA A 5 5.35 11.71 -13.80
N SER A 6 5.93 11.89 -12.65
CA SER A 6 6.36 10.75 -11.84
C SER A 6 5.12 10.04 -11.30
N PRO A 7 5.19 8.74 -11.08
CA PRO A 7 4.10 8.05 -10.42
C PRO A 7 3.81 8.68 -9.07
N LYS A 8 2.54 8.75 -8.73
CA LYS A 8 2.15 9.24 -7.42
C LYS A 8 2.35 8.14 -6.38
N ASN A 9 2.81 8.51 -5.22
CA ASN A 9 3.03 7.55 -4.15
C ASN A 9 1.72 7.28 -3.43
N LEU A 10 1.31 6.02 -3.48
CA LEU A 10 0.10 5.56 -2.79
C LEU A 10 0.52 4.54 -1.75
N ALA A 11 0.34 4.88 -0.49
CA ALA A 11 0.62 3.96 0.60
C ALA A 11 -0.66 3.29 1.06
N ILE A 12 -0.56 2.00 1.37
CA ILE A 12 -1.66 1.25 1.93
C ILE A 12 -1.24 0.84 3.34
N LEU A 13 -1.97 1.32 4.33
CA LEU A 13 -1.66 1.00 5.72
C LEU A 13 -2.06 -0.44 6.02
N VAL A 14 -1.13 -1.22 6.51
CA VAL A 14 -1.43 -2.58 6.97
C VAL A 14 -1.22 -2.66 8.46
N HIS A 15 -2.03 -3.47 9.11
CA HIS A 15 -2.00 -3.62 10.56
C HIS A 15 -2.48 -5.02 10.91
N ASP A 16 -2.24 -5.44 12.14
CA ASP A 16 -2.74 -6.75 12.57
C ASP A 16 -4.25 -6.80 12.41
N ASP A 17 -4.72 -7.94 11.94
CA ASP A 17 -6.14 -8.20 11.65
C ASP A 17 -6.68 -7.41 10.46
N VAL A 18 -5.80 -6.89 9.60
CA VAL A 18 -6.24 -6.20 8.39
C VAL A 18 -7.00 -7.18 7.49
N GLU A 19 -8.00 -6.66 6.82
CA GLU A 19 -8.80 -7.46 5.88
C GLU A 19 -8.03 -7.62 4.57
N VAL A 20 -7.70 -8.86 4.20
CA VAL A 20 -6.80 -9.12 3.08
C VAL A 20 -7.28 -8.48 1.78
N LEU A 21 -8.56 -8.68 1.43
CA LEU A 21 -9.05 -8.12 0.17
C LEU A 21 -9.03 -6.60 0.15
N ASP A 22 -9.19 -5.98 1.32
CA ASP A 22 -9.25 -4.54 1.39
C ASP A 22 -7.90 -3.88 1.08
N PHE A 23 -6.80 -4.61 1.20
CA PHE A 23 -5.52 -4.03 0.81
C PHE A 23 -4.95 -4.69 -0.45
N CYS A 24 -5.15 -5.99 -0.63
CA CYS A 24 -4.64 -6.68 -1.81
C CYS A 24 -5.36 -6.23 -3.08
N GLY A 25 -6.67 -6.00 -3.00
CA GLY A 25 -7.42 -5.52 -4.14
C GLY A 25 -6.90 -4.19 -4.65
N PRO A 26 -6.87 -3.15 -3.82
CA PRO A 26 -6.31 -1.87 -4.24
C PRO A 26 -4.83 -1.96 -4.59
N PHE A 27 -4.04 -2.75 -3.88
CA PHE A 27 -2.63 -2.90 -4.19
C PHE A 27 -2.45 -3.35 -5.63
N GLU A 28 -3.21 -4.36 -6.03
CA GLU A 28 -3.13 -4.87 -7.39
C GLU A 28 -3.72 -3.86 -8.37
N ALA A 29 -4.90 -3.33 -8.06
CA ALA A 29 -5.59 -2.45 -9.00
C ALA A 29 -4.79 -1.20 -9.31
N PHE A 30 -4.23 -0.56 -8.30
CA PHE A 30 -3.43 0.64 -8.54
C PHE A 30 -2.03 0.31 -9.04
N GLY A 31 -1.51 -0.85 -8.66
CA GLY A 31 -0.18 -1.25 -9.07
C GLY A 31 -0.06 -1.57 -10.54
N VAL A 32 -1.16 -1.94 -11.20
CA VAL A 32 -1.13 -2.30 -12.62
C VAL A 32 -1.64 -1.18 -13.52
N THR A 33 -1.97 -0.01 -12.96
CA THR A 33 -2.37 1.11 -13.81
C THR A 33 -1.17 1.68 -14.54
N GLY A 34 -1.41 2.23 -15.72
CA GLY A 34 -0.32 2.86 -16.44
C GLY A 34 -0.56 2.82 -17.92
N ASP A 35 0.24 3.58 -18.64
CA ASP A 35 0.22 3.66 -20.10
C ASP A 35 1.64 3.45 -20.61
N ASP A 36 1.76 2.67 -21.68
CA ASP A 36 3.04 2.49 -22.36
C ASP A 36 4.14 2.03 -21.37
N GLY A 37 3.77 1.17 -20.45
CA GLY A 37 4.73 0.63 -19.51
C GLY A 37 5.07 1.53 -18.35
N GLN A 38 4.43 2.69 -18.24
CA GLN A 38 4.67 3.61 -17.14
C GLN A 38 3.53 3.52 -16.14
N ALA A 39 3.86 3.28 -14.89
CA ALA A 39 2.87 3.18 -13.83
C ALA A 39 2.37 4.57 -13.45
N HIS A 40 1.08 4.68 -13.18
CA HIS A 40 0.49 5.91 -12.66
C HIS A 40 0.72 6.06 -11.17
N PHE A 41 0.89 4.94 -10.48
CA PHE A 41 1.07 4.93 -9.03
C PHE A 41 2.27 4.08 -8.66
N ASN A 42 2.98 4.54 -7.65
CA ASN A 42 3.97 3.74 -6.96
C ASN A 42 3.30 3.27 -5.68
N VAL A 43 2.87 2.01 -5.64
CA VAL A 43 2.07 1.48 -4.56
C VAL A 43 2.95 0.69 -3.61
N PHE A 44 2.83 0.97 -2.32
CA PHE A 44 3.58 0.22 -1.32
C PHE A 44 2.76 0.13 -0.04
N THR A 45 3.15 -0.82 0.81
CA THR A 45 2.50 -0.99 2.09
C THR A 45 3.31 -0.31 3.18
N VAL A 46 2.60 0.23 4.17
CA VAL A 46 3.25 0.84 5.34
C VAL A 46 2.60 0.30 6.59
N ALA A 47 3.37 0.28 7.67
CA ALA A 47 2.89 -0.09 8.98
C ALA A 47 3.45 0.88 9.99
N ASP A 48 2.93 0.82 11.21
CA ASP A 48 3.42 1.70 12.27
C ASP A 48 4.82 1.31 12.71
N GLU A 49 5.18 0.04 12.59
CA GLU A 49 6.48 -0.45 13.00
C GLU A 49 7.05 -1.39 11.92
N ALA A 50 8.36 -1.52 11.92
CA ALA A 50 9.04 -2.39 10.96
C ALA A 50 8.95 -3.83 11.44
N ARG A 51 7.79 -4.43 11.32
CA ARG A 51 7.56 -5.82 11.71
C ARG A 51 6.54 -6.45 10.78
N VAL A 52 6.54 -7.77 10.77
CA VAL A 52 5.53 -8.51 10.02
C VAL A 52 4.18 -8.29 10.70
N VAL A 53 3.16 -7.98 9.91
CA VAL A 53 1.79 -7.90 10.42
C VAL A 53 1.03 -9.13 9.98
N ARG A 54 0.03 -9.48 10.75
CA ARG A 54 -0.77 -10.68 10.51
C ARG A 54 -2.19 -10.27 10.18
N ALA A 55 -2.61 -10.57 8.95
CA ALA A 55 -3.96 -10.27 8.50
C ALA A 55 -4.97 -11.15 9.23
N ASN A 56 -6.24 -10.82 9.06
CA ASN A 56 -7.30 -11.51 9.79
C ASN A 56 -7.43 -12.99 9.42
N THR A 57 -6.97 -13.38 8.26
CA THR A 57 -6.99 -14.79 7.84
C THR A 57 -5.69 -15.52 8.17
N GLY A 58 -4.75 -14.85 8.81
CA GLY A 58 -3.47 -15.44 9.16
C GLY A 58 -2.36 -15.19 8.17
N MET A 59 -2.64 -14.51 7.05
CA MET A 59 -1.60 -14.16 6.10
C MET A 59 -0.58 -13.24 6.75
N LEU A 60 0.69 -13.53 6.55
CA LEU A 60 1.75 -12.68 7.07
C LEU A 60 2.19 -11.70 6.00
N ILE A 61 2.32 -10.44 6.38
CA ILE A 61 2.65 -9.36 5.46
C ILE A 61 3.88 -8.63 5.96
N GLN A 62 4.88 -8.52 5.11
CA GLN A 62 6.04 -7.71 5.41
C GLN A 62 5.81 -6.34 4.78
N PRO A 63 5.59 -5.29 5.58
CA PRO A 63 5.38 -3.95 5.01
C PRO A 63 6.62 -3.48 4.27
N ASN A 64 6.41 -2.71 3.22
CA ASN A 64 7.52 -2.15 2.47
C ASN A 64 8.26 -1.08 3.27
N HIS A 65 7.52 -0.29 4.03
CA HIS A 65 8.08 0.81 4.80
C HIS A 65 7.31 0.97 6.10
N THR A 66 7.86 1.78 7.00
CA THR A 66 7.09 2.28 8.12
C THR A 66 6.55 3.66 7.76
N ILE A 67 5.61 4.14 8.56
CA ILE A 67 5.06 5.47 8.33
C ILE A 67 6.17 6.53 8.44
N ASP A 68 7.14 6.28 9.31
CA ASP A 68 8.20 7.26 9.55
C ASP A 68 9.24 7.32 8.43
N ASP A 69 9.44 6.23 7.69
CA ASP A 69 10.50 6.19 6.70
C ASP A 69 10.00 6.01 5.27
N CYS A 70 8.69 6.07 5.04
CA CYS A 70 8.17 5.89 3.70
C CYS A 70 8.39 7.14 2.85
N PRO A 71 8.37 6.99 1.52
CA PRO A 71 8.46 8.16 0.64
C PRO A 71 7.30 9.11 0.85
N PRO A 72 7.45 10.37 0.43
CA PRO A 72 6.34 11.31 0.55
C PRO A 72 5.09 10.79 -0.13
N LEU A 73 3.94 10.95 0.52
CA LEU A 73 2.70 10.36 0.05
C LEU A 73 1.86 11.35 -0.71
N SER A 74 1.26 10.87 -1.81
CA SER A 74 0.16 11.59 -2.46
C SER A 74 -1.17 11.11 -1.91
N MET A 75 -1.25 9.82 -1.56
CA MET A 75 -2.49 9.23 -1.08
C MET A 75 -2.16 8.17 -0.03
N LEU A 76 -3.05 8.04 0.92
CA LEU A 76 -2.98 6.98 1.92
C LEU A 76 -4.32 6.26 1.95
N LEU A 77 -4.28 4.94 1.75
CA LEU A 77 -5.47 4.11 1.81
C LEU A 77 -5.45 3.32 3.11
N VAL A 78 -6.55 3.37 3.84
CA VAL A 78 -6.67 2.67 5.12
C VAL A 78 -7.70 1.56 4.97
N PRO A 79 -7.29 0.30 4.82
CA PRO A 79 -8.22 -0.80 4.67
C PRO A 79 -8.99 -1.07 5.96
N GLY A 80 -10.11 -1.77 5.82
CA GLY A 80 -10.85 -2.21 6.98
C GLY A 80 -10.16 -3.39 7.65
N GLY A 81 -10.81 -3.88 8.69
CA GLY A 81 -10.31 -5.00 9.44
C GLY A 81 -10.74 -4.88 10.88
N ASN A 82 -10.34 -5.87 11.68
CA ASN A 82 -10.64 -5.85 13.10
C ASN A 82 -9.50 -5.12 13.81
N THR A 83 -9.79 -3.93 14.32
CA THR A 83 -8.76 -3.05 14.86
C THR A 83 -8.80 -2.93 16.38
N ARG A 84 -9.51 -3.81 17.04
CA ARG A 84 -9.56 -3.66 18.50
C ARG A 84 -8.23 -3.94 19.19
#